data_7063d9c4debec634c050e252138d7bf1
#
_entry.id   7063d9c4debec634c050e252138d7bf1
#
_cell.length_a   1.000
_cell.length_b   1.000
_cell.length_c   1.000
_cell.angle_alpha   90.00
_cell.angle_beta   90.00
_cell.angle_gamma   90.00
#
_symmetry.space_group_name_H-M   'P 1'
#
loop_
_entity.id
_entity.type
_entity.pdbx_description
1 polymer ?
#
loop_
_entity_poly.entity_id
_entity_poly.type
_entity_poly.pdbx_seq_one_letter_code
_entity_poly.pdbx_strand_id
1 'polypeptide(L)'
;VTWSLDPTVTAADMRNVLWAAADASYAADPITRRSHGGYITYLNGGPISWKSGQQKLVCLSSAESEFVALTSCIVEVRYLRMLLDGLHLPQTAPTTVLEDNRAAIIIAEGTVSGGGRAKHIDVRYKHAAESVRNGICTIRYIASAWNFADILTKPLAPTKFQTMRLLCITPSSRPADSV
;
A
#
# COMPACT_ATOMS: atom_id res chain seq x y z
N VAL A 1 15.67 4.77 7.58
CA VAL A 1 15.84 3.57 6.75
C VAL A 1 15.22 3.90 5.41
N THR A 2 16.06 4.18 4.43
CA THR A 2 15.63 4.39 3.05
C THR A 2 15.24 3.02 2.50
N TRP A 3 13.94 2.79 2.30
CA TRP A 3 13.45 1.72 1.45
C TRP A 3 13.86 2.01 0.01
N SER A 4 15.10 1.78 -0.28
CA SER A 4 15.46 1.45 -1.63
C SER A 4 15.14 -0.04 -1.73
N LEU A 5 14.63 -0.46 -2.85
CA LEU A 5 14.68 -1.85 -3.28
C LEU A 5 16.15 -2.18 -3.54
N ASP A 6 17.00 -1.86 -2.56
CA ASP A 6 18.44 -1.96 -2.59
C ASP A 6 18.79 -3.43 -2.36
N PRO A 7 19.48 -4.09 -3.28
CA PRO A 7 19.90 -5.47 -3.13
C PRO A 7 20.86 -5.68 -1.94
N THR A 8 21.34 -4.61 -1.32
CA THR A 8 22.24 -4.67 -0.15
C THR A 8 21.47 -4.80 1.18
N VAL A 9 20.12 -4.61 1.19
CA VAL A 9 19.31 -4.76 2.40
C VAL A 9 19.22 -6.25 2.78
N THR A 10 19.75 -6.59 3.92
CA THR A 10 19.76 -7.97 4.43
C THR A 10 18.53 -8.29 5.27
N ALA A 11 18.29 -9.58 5.53
CA ALA A 11 17.23 -10.02 6.44
C ALA A 11 17.41 -9.45 7.88
N ALA A 12 18.64 -9.16 8.29
CA ALA A 12 18.94 -8.52 9.58
C ALA A 12 18.43 -7.07 9.63
N ASP A 13 18.51 -6.33 8.51
CA ASP A 13 18.03 -4.95 8.41
C ASP A 13 16.49 -4.86 8.42
N MET A 14 15.82 -5.97 8.12
CA MET A 14 14.35 -6.10 8.13
C MET A 14 13.78 -6.52 9.48
N ARG A 15 14.63 -6.73 10.50
CA ARG A 15 14.17 -7.18 11.81
C ARG A 15 13.28 -6.13 12.47
N ASN A 16 12.08 -6.55 12.88
CA ASN A 16 11.03 -5.70 13.46
C ASN A 16 10.69 -4.47 12.60
N VAL A 17 10.73 -4.60 11.28
CA VAL A 17 10.34 -3.54 10.35
C VAL A 17 9.00 -3.91 9.72
N LEU A 18 7.98 -3.09 10.01
CA LEU A 18 6.67 -3.16 9.38
C LEU A 18 6.63 -2.26 8.14
N TRP A 19 6.14 -2.78 7.02
CA TRP A 19 5.92 -2.02 5.80
C TRP A 19 4.78 -2.62 4.98
N ALA A 20 4.30 -1.93 3.96
CA ALA A 20 3.14 -2.34 3.19
C ALA A 20 3.20 -1.85 1.74
N ALA A 21 2.35 -2.44 0.89
CA ALA A 21 2.05 -1.94 -0.45
C ALA A 21 0.54 -2.00 -0.70
N ALA A 22 0.03 -1.04 -1.47
CA ALA A 22 -1.37 -0.97 -1.87
C ALA A 22 -1.49 -0.82 -3.40
N ASP A 23 -2.64 -1.26 -3.95
CA ASP A 23 -3.00 -1.12 -5.35
C ASP A 23 -4.52 -1.15 -5.53
N ALA A 24 -5.01 -0.61 -6.65
CA ALA A 24 -6.38 -0.79 -7.08
C ALA A 24 -6.51 -0.98 -8.59
N SER A 25 -7.46 -1.83 -8.99
CA SER A 25 -7.93 -1.91 -10.38
C SER A 25 -9.20 -1.10 -10.54
N TYR A 26 -9.08 0.07 -11.20
CA TYR A 26 -10.19 1.01 -11.38
C TYR A 26 -11.33 0.40 -12.22
N ALA A 27 -12.57 0.53 -11.70
CA ALA A 27 -13.79 0.11 -12.37
C ALA A 27 -13.73 -1.32 -12.97
N ALA A 28 -13.03 -2.23 -12.25
CA ALA A 28 -12.74 -3.58 -12.73
C ALA A 28 -13.99 -4.45 -12.96
N ASP A 29 -15.06 -4.21 -12.20
CA ASP A 29 -16.32 -4.90 -12.39
C ASP A 29 -17.10 -4.27 -13.56
N PRO A 30 -17.38 -5.02 -14.64
CA PRO A 30 -18.03 -4.47 -15.82
C PRO A 30 -19.52 -4.10 -15.61
N ILE A 31 -20.16 -4.69 -14.61
CA ILE A 31 -21.58 -4.48 -14.30
C ILE A 31 -21.74 -3.34 -13.29
N THR A 32 -21.12 -3.47 -12.14
CA THR A 32 -21.26 -2.49 -11.04
C THR A 32 -20.32 -1.32 -11.15
N ARG A 33 -19.33 -1.38 -12.04
CA ARG A 33 -18.24 -0.39 -12.19
C ARG A 33 -17.46 -0.13 -10.93
N ARG A 34 -17.53 -1.03 -9.95
CA ARG A 34 -16.73 -0.96 -8.73
C ARG A 34 -15.29 -1.37 -9.01
N SER A 35 -14.39 -0.70 -8.34
CA SER A 35 -12.96 -1.00 -8.37
C SER A 35 -12.64 -2.20 -7.47
N HIS A 36 -11.54 -2.87 -7.76
CA HIS A 36 -10.99 -3.92 -6.91
C HIS A 36 -9.75 -3.37 -6.21
N GLY A 37 -9.71 -3.39 -4.89
CA GLY A 37 -8.59 -2.90 -4.12
C GLY A 37 -7.88 -4.02 -3.38
N GLY A 38 -6.58 -3.85 -3.16
CA GLY A 38 -5.77 -4.80 -2.41
C GLY A 38 -4.63 -4.12 -1.67
N TYR A 39 -4.16 -4.77 -0.62
CA TYR A 39 -2.92 -4.41 0.07
C TYR A 39 -2.26 -5.66 0.64
N ILE A 40 -0.99 -5.54 0.92
CA ILE A 40 -0.19 -6.55 1.60
C ILE A 40 0.76 -5.88 2.59
N THR A 41 0.88 -6.42 3.79
CA THR A 41 1.77 -5.92 4.85
C THR A 41 2.83 -6.95 5.19
N TYR A 42 4.00 -6.47 5.55
CA TYR A 42 5.17 -7.28 5.83
C TYR A 42 5.77 -6.95 7.19
N LEU A 43 6.26 -7.98 7.87
CA LEU A 43 7.09 -7.86 9.07
C LEU A 43 8.26 -8.82 8.93
N ASN A 44 9.46 -8.40 9.33
CA ASN A 44 10.67 -9.22 9.24
C ASN A 44 10.95 -9.78 7.82
N GLY A 45 10.56 -9.02 6.77
CA GLY A 45 10.71 -9.44 5.39
C GLY A 45 9.69 -10.48 4.89
N GLY A 46 8.74 -10.93 5.72
CA GLY A 46 7.67 -11.85 5.34
C GLY A 46 6.30 -11.20 5.32
N PRO A 47 5.37 -11.64 4.45
CA PRO A 47 3.99 -11.14 4.45
C PRO A 47 3.23 -11.66 5.69
N ILE A 48 2.53 -10.76 6.38
CA ILE A 48 1.78 -11.09 7.61
C ILE A 48 0.28 -10.82 7.52
N SER A 49 -0.14 -9.88 6.68
CA SER A 49 -1.56 -9.58 6.43
C SER A 49 -1.75 -9.10 5.01
N TRP A 50 -2.88 -9.45 4.40
CA TRP A 50 -3.23 -9.01 3.04
C TRP A 50 -4.74 -8.97 2.87
N LYS A 51 -5.17 -8.20 1.88
CA LYS A 51 -6.56 -8.11 1.48
C LYS A 51 -6.66 -7.98 -0.03
N SER A 52 -7.65 -8.65 -0.60
CA SER A 52 -8.08 -8.51 -1.99
C SER A 52 -9.61 -8.47 -1.97
N GLY A 53 -10.22 -7.47 -2.60
CA GLY A 53 -11.67 -7.38 -2.60
C GLY A 53 -12.22 -6.19 -3.38
N GLN A 54 -13.48 -6.35 -3.81
CA GLN A 54 -14.22 -5.28 -4.46
C GLN A 54 -14.46 -4.12 -3.49
N GLN A 55 -14.26 -2.90 -3.95
CA GLN A 55 -14.55 -1.70 -3.16
C GLN A 55 -16.07 -1.50 -3.01
N LYS A 56 -16.49 -1.03 -1.84
CA LYS A 56 -17.93 -0.85 -1.54
C LYS A 56 -18.56 0.34 -2.24
N LEU A 57 -17.75 1.26 -2.76
CA LEU A 57 -18.19 2.47 -3.46
C LEU A 57 -17.71 2.46 -4.91
N VAL A 58 -18.39 3.21 -5.77
CA VAL A 58 -17.96 3.47 -7.14
C VAL A 58 -17.08 4.72 -7.11
N CYS A 59 -15.84 4.56 -7.51
CA CYS A 59 -14.88 5.67 -7.62
C CYS A 59 -15.05 6.38 -8.98
N LEU A 60 -14.81 7.68 -9.00
CA LEU A 60 -14.94 8.51 -10.21
C LEU A 60 -13.65 8.60 -11.01
N SER A 61 -12.51 8.15 -10.43
CA SER A 61 -11.20 8.15 -11.09
C SER A 61 -10.33 7.00 -10.58
N SER A 62 -9.27 6.67 -11.33
CA SER A 62 -8.25 5.72 -10.88
C SER A 62 -7.56 6.21 -9.60
N ALA A 63 -7.22 7.50 -9.52
CA ALA A 63 -6.60 8.09 -8.34
C ALA A 63 -7.49 7.96 -7.08
N GLU A 64 -8.82 8.07 -7.23
CA GLU A 64 -9.75 7.85 -6.12
C GLU A 64 -9.78 6.38 -5.69
N SER A 65 -9.78 5.43 -6.64
CA SER A 65 -9.76 4.01 -6.31
C SER A 65 -8.45 3.60 -5.61
N GLU A 66 -7.31 4.11 -6.08
CA GLU A 66 -6.02 3.91 -5.43
C GLU A 66 -6.00 4.51 -4.02
N PHE A 67 -6.49 5.74 -3.87
CA PHE A 67 -6.62 6.38 -2.55
C PHE A 67 -7.50 5.59 -1.57
N VAL A 68 -8.58 4.96 -2.04
CA VAL A 68 -9.43 4.10 -1.20
C VAL A 68 -8.69 2.82 -0.77
N ALA A 69 -7.92 2.20 -1.66
CA ALA A 69 -7.09 1.03 -1.34
C ALA A 69 -5.97 1.42 -0.36
N LEU A 70 -5.26 2.50 -0.64
CA LEU A 70 -4.21 3.07 0.21
C LEU A 70 -4.73 3.38 1.63
N THR A 71 -5.91 4.03 1.76
CA THR A 71 -6.51 4.29 3.07
C THR A 71 -6.84 3.00 3.81
N SER A 72 -7.30 1.97 3.11
CA SER A 72 -7.58 0.67 3.71
C SER A 72 -6.30 -0.01 4.22
N CYS A 73 -5.19 0.14 3.50
CA CYS A 73 -3.86 -0.28 3.93
C CYS A 73 -3.38 0.49 5.17
N ILE A 74 -3.56 1.80 5.21
CA ILE A 74 -3.20 2.64 6.37
C ILE A 74 -3.97 2.23 7.63
N VAL A 75 -5.25 1.89 7.50
CA VAL A 75 -6.05 1.36 8.63
C VAL A 75 -5.44 0.07 9.17
N GLU A 76 -5.06 -0.86 8.29
CA GLU A 76 -4.39 -2.12 8.69
C GLU A 76 -3.04 -1.85 9.35
N VAL A 77 -2.24 -0.97 8.78
CA VAL A 77 -0.94 -0.56 9.35
C VAL A 77 -1.11 -0.03 10.78
N ARG A 78 -2.12 0.83 11.02
CA ARG A 78 -2.40 1.34 12.38
C ARG A 78 -2.76 0.21 13.35
N TYR A 79 -3.60 -0.71 12.91
CA TYR A 79 -3.97 -1.88 13.72
C TYR A 79 -2.76 -2.74 14.06
N LEU A 80 -1.93 -3.07 13.06
CA LEU A 80 -0.73 -3.87 13.27
C LEU A 80 0.29 -3.19 14.17
N ARG A 81 0.48 -1.87 14.04
CA ARG A 81 1.35 -1.11 14.95
C ARG A 81 0.87 -1.17 16.40
N MET A 82 -0.44 -1.03 16.62
CA MET A 82 -1.03 -1.17 17.96
C MET A 82 -0.85 -2.59 18.51
N LEU A 83 -1.03 -3.62 17.69
CA LEU A 83 -0.81 -5.01 18.07
C LEU A 83 0.66 -5.27 18.43
N LEU A 84 1.59 -4.78 17.61
CA LEU A 84 3.03 -4.93 17.83
C LEU A 84 3.49 -4.18 19.10
N ASP A 85 2.94 -3.02 19.38
CA ASP A 85 3.20 -2.28 20.62
C ASP A 85 2.78 -3.10 21.85
N GLY A 86 1.58 -3.70 21.81
CA GLY A 86 1.09 -4.61 22.86
C GLY A 86 1.95 -5.88 23.03
N LEU A 87 2.68 -6.29 22.00
CA LEU A 87 3.64 -7.40 22.03
C LEU A 87 5.08 -6.96 22.43
N HIS A 88 5.27 -5.72 22.85
CA HIS A 88 6.58 -5.12 23.14
C HIS A 88 7.54 -5.06 21.93
N LEU A 89 6.98 -4.92 20.73
CA LEU A 89 7.69 -4.75 19.47
C LEU A 89 7.29 -3.45 18.77
N PRO A 90 7.40 -2.27 19.45
CA PRO A 90 6.91 -1.02 18.89
C PRO A 90 7.64 -0.65 17.61
N GLN A 91 6.90 -0.05 16.68
CA GLN A 91 7.44 0.52 15.46
C GLN A 91 7.82 1.97 15.71
N THR A 92 9.09 2.25 15.99
CA THR A 92 9.58 3.59 16.35
C THR A 92 9.65 4.55 15.17
N ALA A 93 9.90 4.04 13.96
CA ALA A 93 9.87 4.82 12.72
C ALA A 93 8.47 4.76 12.06
N PRO A 94 8.11 5.75 11.20
CA PRO A 94 6.91 5.65 10.37
C PRO A 94 6.94 4.41 9.48
N THR A 95 5.82 3.68 9.42
CA THR A 95 5.68 2.52 8.52
C THR A 95 5.61 2.97 7.08
N THR A 96 6.49 2.46 6.22
CA THR A 96 6.45 2.76 4.79
C THR A 96 5.30 2.04 4.12
N VAL A 97 4.47 2.78 3.37
CA VAL A 97 3.43 2.25 2.50
C VAL A 97 3.78 2.61 1.06
N LEU A 98 3.91 1.60 0.20
CA LEU A 98 4.24 1.76 -1.22
C LEU A 98 2.96 1.94 -2.03
N GLU A 99 2.99 2.91 -2.96
CA GLU A 99 1.87 3.27 -3.83
C GLU A 99 2.42 3.72 -5.19
N ASP A 100 1.80 3.32 -6.30
CA ASP A 100 2.29 3.67 -7.64
C ASP A 100 1.52 4.84 -8.29
N ASN A 101 0.45 5.30 -7.67
CA ASN A 101 -0.33 6.45 -8.15
C ASN A 101 0.07 7.74 -7.42
N ARG A 102 0.83 8.60 -8.10
CA ARG A 102 1.27 9.90 -7.54
C ARG A 102 0.13 10.79 -7.09
N ALA A 103 -1.02 10.78 -7.79
CA ALA A 103 -2.17 11.59 -7.40
C ALA A 103 -2.81 11.05 -6.10
N ALA A 104 -2.87 9.73 -5.92
CA ALA A 104 -3.34 9.12 -4.67
C ALA A 104 -2.41 9.48 -3.50
N ILE A 105 -1.09 9.50 -3.71
CA ILE A 105 -0.09 9.92 -2.72
C ILE A 105 -0.34 11.36 -2.29
N ILE A 106 -0.44 12.30 -3.25
CA ILE A 106 -0.71 13.72 -2.99
C ILE A 106 -2.00 13.92 -2.20
N ILE A 107 -3.05 13.16 -2.54
CA ILE A 107 -4.32 13.19 -1.83
C ILE A 107 -4.14 12.71 -0.38
N ALA A 108 -3.41 11.63 -0.15
CA ALA A 108 -3.22 11.04 1.18
C ALA A 108 -2.31 11.87 2.08
N GLU A 109 -1.34 12.58 1.52
CA GLU A 109 -0.45 13.49 2.26
C GLU A 109 -1.14 14.80 2.68
N GLY A 110 -2.36 15.04 2.20
CA GLY A 110 -3.13 16.21 2.61
C GLY A 110 -2.71 17.52 1.94
N THR A 111 -1.95 17.47 0.86
CA THR A 111 -1.45 18.68 0.14
C THR A 111 -2.53 19.34 -0.72
N VAL A 112 -3.64 18.66 -1.01
CA VAL A 112 -4.77 19.21 -1.78
C VAL A 112 -5.96 19.42 -0.87
N SER A 113 -6.39 20.68 -0.70
CA SER A 113 -7.63 21.00 0.01
C SER A 113 -8.84 20.44 -0.72
N GLY A 114 -9.52 19.49 -0.10
CA GLY A 114 -10.67 18.79 -0.68
C GLY A 114 -11.98 19.55 -0.48
N GLY A 115 -12.21 20.64 -1.20
CA GLY A 115 -13.55 21.24 -1.26
C GLY A 115 -14.54 20.36 -2.03
N GLY A 116 -15.71 20.09 -1.45
CA GLY A 116 -16.83 19.46 -2.16
C GLY A 116 -16.82 17.93 -2.29
N ARG A 117 -15.95 17.22 -1.58
CA ARG A 117 -15.94 15.73 -1.58
C ARG A 117 -17.11 15.14 -0.82
N ALA A 118 -17.59 13.98 -1.26
CA ALA A 118 -18.59 13.23 -0.51
C ALA A 118 -18.08 12.93 0.92
N LYS A 119 -18.95 12.98 1.92
CA LYS A 119 -18.60 12.85 3.36
C LYS A 119 -17.72 11.63 3.67
N HIS A 120 -17.97 10.50 3.03
CA HIS A 120 -17.21 9.27 3.27
C HIS A 120 -15.77 9.34 2.71
N ILE A 121 -15.53 10.13 1.65
CA ILE A 121 -14.20 10.40 1.09
C ILE A 121 -13.47 11.41 1.98
N ASP A 122 -14.17 12.42 2.50
CA ASP A 122 -13.60 13.40 3.42
C ASP A 122 -13.08 12.76 4.72
N VAL A 123 -13.81 11.79 5.29
CA VAL A 123 -13.35 11.03 6.47
C VAL A 123 -12.09 10.22 6.16
N ARG A 124 -12.03 9.54 5.01
CA ARG A 124 -10.83 8.79 4.58
C ARG A 124 -9.64 9.70 4.37
N TYR A 125 -9.88 10.86 3.74
CA TYR A 125 -8.87 11.88 3.52
C TYR A 125 -8.26 12.35 4.85
N LYS A 126 -9.10 12.77 5.80
CA LYS A 126 -8.63 13.21 7.13
C LYS A 126 -7.86 12.12 7.85
N HIS A 127 -8.34 10.89 7.81
CA HIS A 127 -7.69 9.75 8.45
C HIS A 127 -6.29 9.46 7.85
N ALA A 128 -6.15 9.47 6.51
CA ALA A 128 -4.87 9.26 5.85
C ALA A 128 -3.88 10.40 6.15
N ALA A 129 -4.31 11.65 5.94
CA ALA A 129 -3.48 12.83 6.19
C ALA A 129 -3.04 12.93 7.67
N GLU A 130 -3.92 12.62 8.61
CA GLU A 130 -3.58 12.56 10.03
C GLU A 130 -2.57 11.46 10.33
N SER A 131 -2.70 10.28 9.73
CA SER A 131 -1.77 9.16 9.91
C SER A 131 -0.37 9.50 9.41
N VAL A 132 -0.26 10.19 8.27
CA VAL A 132 1.02 10.69 7.74
C VAL A 132 1.59 11.79 8.64
N ARG A 133 0.80 12.79 9.01
CA ARG A 133 1.23 13.92 9.85
C ARG A 133 1.72 13.47 11.22
N ASN A 134 1.07 12.49 11.81
CA ASN A 134 1.42 11.95 13.14
C ASN A 134 2.56 10.91 13.08
N GLY A 135 3.20 10.71 11.91
CA GLY A 135 4.31 9.78 11.77
C GLY A 135 3.94 8.30 11.95
N ILE A 136 2.65 7.95 11.79
CA ILE A 136 2.21 6.55 11.81
C ILE A 136 2.72 5.83 10.57
N CYS A 137 2.61 6.48 9.40
CA CYS A 137 3.13 5.97 8.13
C CYS A 137 3.76 7.08 7.30
N THR A 138 4.56 6.68 6.32
CA THR A 138 5.04 7.51 5.22
C THR A 138 4.68 6.82 3.91
N ILE A 139 4.22 7.58 2.92
CA ILE A 139 3.84 7.02 1.64
C ILE A 139 5.00 7.23 0.67
N ARG A 140 5.39 6.17 -0.06
CA ARG A 140 6.46 6.24 -1.03
C ARG A 140 6.02 5.71 -2.38
N TYR A 141 6.43 6.43 -3.41
CA TYR A 141 6.18 6.00 -4.77
C TYR A 141 6.98 4.74 -5.11
N ILE A 142 6.33 3.80 -5.77
CA ILE A 142 6.93 2.65 -6.45
C ILE A 142 6.48 2.66 -7.91
N ALA A 143 7.34 2.28 -8.85
CA ALA A 143 6.91 2.16 -10.23
C ALA A 143 5.90 1.00 -10.38
N SER A 144 4.85 1.17 -11.20
CA SER A 144 3.77 0.16 -11.38
C SER A 144 4.28 -1.21 -11.84
N ALA A 145 5.42 -1.25 -12.54
CA ALA A 145 6.06 -2.50 -12.92
C ALA A 145 6.53 -3.33 -11.72
N TRP A 146 6.72 -2.68 -10.57
CA TRP A 146 7.24 -3.27 -9.33
C TRP A 146 6.23 -3.28 -8.19
N ASN A 147 5.00 -2.74 -8.41
CA ASN A 147 3.94 -2.80 -7.41
C ASN A 147 3.37 -4.22 -7.35
N PHE A 148 3.94 -5.04 -6.47
CA PHE A 148 3.51 -6.44 -6.30
C PHE A 148 2.11 -6.58 -5.68
N ALA A 149 1.50 -5.52 -5.17
CA ALA A 149 0.09 -5.51 -4.77
C ALA A 149 -0.86 -5.69 -5.97
N ASP A 150 -0.38 -5.46 -7.22
CA ASP A 150 -1.08 -5.80 -8.48
C ASP A 150 -1.63 -7.24 -8.48
N ILE A 151 -0.92 -8.20 -7.88
CA ILE A 151 -1.34 -9.61 -7.81
C ILE A 151 -2.68 -9.79 -7.07
N LEU A 152 -3.04 -8.85 -6.20
CA LEU A 152 -4.26 -8.86 -5.40
C LEU A 152 -5.43 -8.15 -6.07
N THR A 153 -5.20 -7.44 -7.18
CA THR A 153 -6.19 -6.53 -7.77
C THR A 153 -6.51 -6.82 -9.23
N LYS A 154 -5.60 -7.48 -9.95
CA LYS A 154 -5.69 -7.68 -11.41
C LYS A 154 -5.36 -9.11 -11.80
N PRO A 155 -6.03 -9.69 -12.82
CA PRO A 155 -5.54 -10.89 -13.49
C PRO A 155 -4.26 -10.51 -14.24
N LEU A 156 -3.14 -11.13 -13.89
CA LEU A 156 -1.85 -10.87 -14.51
C LEU A 156 -1.48 -11.93 -15.52
N ALA A 157 -0.77 -11.54 -16.60
CA ALA A 157 -0.16 -12.49 -17.51
C ALA A 157 0.78 -13.44 -16.76
N PRO A 158 0.92 -14.72 -17.17
CA PRO A 158 1.67 -15.74 -16.41
C PRO A 158 3.08 -15.32 -15.99
N THR A 159 3.83 -14.70 -16.90
CA THR A 159 5.20 -14.22 -16.62
C THR A 159 5.20 -13.14 -15.54
N LYS A 160 4.32 -12.12 -15.68
CA LYS A 160 4.21 -11.05 -14.68
C LYS A 160 3.74 -11.61 -13.33
N PHE A 161 2.76 -12.53 -13.33
CA PHE A 161 2.29 -13.18 -12.12
C PHE A 161 3.42 -13.89 -11.36
N GLN A 162 4.25 -14.67 -12.07
CA GLN A 162 5.38 -15.37 -11.45
C GLN A 162 6.38 -14.40 -10.82
N THR A 163 6.71 -13.31 -11.52
CA THR A 163 7.60 -12.27 -10.99
C THR A 163 7.01 -11.62 -9.74
N MET A 164 5.73 -11.18 -9.80
CA MET A 164 5.06 -10.54 -8.67
C MET A 164 4.91 -11.49 -7.49
N ARG A 165 4.61 -12.78 -7.73
CA ARG A 165 4.54 -13.81 -6.69
C ARG A 165 5.87 -13.96 -5.95
N LEU A 166 6.98 -13.98 -6.68
CA LEU A 166 8.32 -14.06 -6.06
C LEU A 166 8.58 -12.82 -5.21
N LEU A 167 8.26 -11.62 -5.70
CA LEU A 167 8.39 -10.37 -4.94
C LEU A 167 7.51 -10.34 -3.70
N CYS A 168 6.31 -10.94 -3.73
CA CYS A 168 5.45 -11.05 -2.56
C CYS A 168 6.04 -11.95 -1.47
N ILE A 169 6.73 -13.04 -1.85
CA ILE A 169 7.26 -14.02 -0.89
C ILE A 169 8.65 -13.63 -0.42
N THR A 170 9.46 -13.05 -1.30
CA THR A 170 10.85 -12.66 -1.05
C THR A 170 11.13 -11.24 -1.53
N PRO A 171 10.55 -10.22 -0.88
CA PRO A 171 10.66 -8.83 -1.36
C PRO A 171 12.09 -8.26 -1.36
N SER A 172 13.03 -8.95 -0.73
CA SER A 172 14.48 -8.60 -0.76
C SER A 172 15.22 -9.11 -2.01
N SER A 173 14.62 -9.98 -2.81
CA SER A 173 15.24 -10.53 -4.03
C SER A 173 14.83 -9.76 -5.27
N ARG A 174 15.37 -8.55 -5.48
CA ARG A 174 15.30 -7.88 -6.79
C ARG A 174 16.26 -8.52 -7.77
N PRO A 175 15.88 -8.76 -9.04
CA PRO A 175 16.88 -8.93 -10.09
C PRO A 175 17.73 -7.65 -10.17
N ALA A 176 19.04 -7.79 -10.20
CA ALA A 176 20.03 -6.69 -10.21
C ALA A 176 19.95 -5.74 -11.44
N ASP A 177 19.09 -6.01 -12.42
CA ASP A 177 19.12 -5.39 -13.75
C ASP A 177 17.95 -4.44 -14.04
N SER A 178 17.40 -3.75 -13.04
CA SER A 178 16.28 -2.84 -13.26
C SER A 178 16.54 -1.44 -12.70
N VAL A 179 17.52 -0.78 -13.29
CA VAL A 179 17.69 0.68 -13.23
C VAL A 179 17.15 1.31 -14.50
#